data_a8ca69021845eadc4e80349bdc785cfa
#
_entry.id   a8ca69021845eadc4e80349bdc785cfa
#
_cell.length_a   1.000
_cell.length_b   1.000
_cell.length_c   1.000
_cell.angle_alpha   90.00
_cell.angle_beta   90.00
_cell.angle_gamma   90.00
#
_symmetry.space_group_name_H-M   'P 1'
#
loop_
_entity.id
_entity.type
_entity.pdbx_description
1 polymer ?
#
loop_
_entity_poly.entity_id
_entity_poly.type
_entity_poly.pdbx_seq_one_letter_code
_entity_poly.pdbx_strand_id
1 'polypeptide(L)'
;MLFGFRKNRSSVWPATIVFLLSAYALPVFGEEEKTIEQYISDATPYLHHSCESAWDASGQDAEEYVAMINRFVAVVFINHDFDIQRLADAPEADQEQLRVLFYDEIGERCAADSQKLLAGVVENSLVHAFDVM
;
A
#
# COMPACT_ATOMS: atom_id res chain seq x y z
N MET A 1 -5.61 -9.93 16.63
CA MET A 1 -4.41 -9.66 15.88
C MET A 1 -4.74 -8.86 14.64
N LEU A 2 -3.91 -7.90 14.35
CA LEU A 2 -4.15 -6.96 13.26
C LEU A 2 -4.53 -7.66 11.95
N PHE A 3 -3.73 -8.62 11.54
CA PHE A 3 -3.98 -9.29 10.29
C PHE A 3 -4.74 -10.60 10.44
N GLY A 4 -5.32 -10.80 11.62
CA GLY A 4 -6.25 -11.89 11.80
C GLY A 4 -7.46 -11.75 10.88
N PHE A 5 -7.83 -10.50 10.57
CA PHE A 5 -8.95 -10.28 9.65
C PHE A 5 -8.65 -10.86 8.27
N ARG A 6 -7.39 -10.89 7.87
CA ARG A 6 -7.02 -11.45 6.58
C ARG A 6 -7.46 -12.90 6.48
N LYS A 7 -7.28 -13.64 7.56
CA LYS A 7 -7.66 -15.04 7.58
C LYS A 7 -9.17 -15.20 7.53
N ASN A 8 -9.86 -14.36 8.25
CA ASN A 8 -11.31 -14.49 8.37
C ASN A 8 -12.06 -14.00 7.15
N ARG A 9 -11.49 -13.02 6.47
CA ARG A 9 -12.14 -12.39 5.35
C ARG A 9 -11.27 -12.40 4.12
N SER A 10 -10.53 -13.48 3.98
CA SER A 10 -9.59 -13.56 2.88
C SER A 10 -10.24 -13.36 1.53
N SER A 11 -11.48 -13.77 1.38
CA SER A 11 -12.18 -13.60 0.11
C SER A 11 -12.65 -12.17 -0.10
N VAL A 12 -13.07 -11.50 0.98
CA VAL A 12 -13.61 -10.14 0.88
C VAL A 12 -12.50 -9.10 0.92
N TRP A 13 -11.60 -9.27 1.88
CA TRP A 13 -10.54 -8.30 2.09
C TRP A 13 -9.61 -8.15 0.89
N PRO A 14 -9.07 -9.24 0.35
CA PRO A 14 -8.19 -9.09 -0.82
C PRO A 14 -8.87 -8.46 -2.01
N ALA A 15 -10.13 -8.83 -2.26
CA ALA A 15 -10.85 -8.26 -3.40
C ALA A 15 -11.04 -6.76 -3.23
N THR A 16 -11.40 -6.32 -2.03
CA THR A 16 -11.61 -4.91 -1.76
C THR A 16 -10.30 -4.14 -1.92
N ILE A 17 -9.21 -4.68 -1.37
CA ILE A 17 -7.93 -4.01 -1.43
C ILE A 17 -7.46 -3.89 -2.88
N VAL A 18 -7.58 -4.96 -3.65
CA VAL A 18 -7.17 -4.95 -5.05
C VAL A 18 -7.94 -3.88 -5.82
N PHE A 19 -9.23 -3.82 -5.59
CA PHE A 19 -10.07 -2.82 -6.26
C PHE A 19 -9.63 -1.40 -5.88
N LEU A 20 -9.43 -1.15 -4.59
CA LEU A 20 -9.04 0.18 -4.14
C LEU A 20 -7.69 0.58 -4.68
N LEU A 21 -6.75 -0.36 -4.71
CA LEU A 21 -5.43 -0.06 -5.25
C LEU A 21 -5.52 0.29 -6.73
N SER A 22 -6.32 -0.45 -7.49
CA SER A 22 -6.52 -0.14 -8.90
C SER A 22 -7.13 1.23 -9.10
N ALA A 23 -8.03 1.62 -8.21
CA ALA A 23 -8.70 2.91 -8.33
C ALA A 23 -7.76 4.07 -7.98
N TYR A 24 -6.86 3.86 -7.02
CA TYR A 24 -6.05 4.96 -6.51
C TYR A 24 -4.67 5.04 -7.12
N ALA A 25 -4.02 3.90 -7.33
CA ALA A 25 -2.61 3.91 -7.71
C ALA A 25 -2.38 4.64 -9.02
N LEU A 26 -3.15 4.30 -10.06
CA LEU A 26 -2.96 4.90 -11.36
C LEU A 26 -3.64 6.26 -11.50
N PRO A 27 -4.92 6.40 -11.12
CA PRO A 27 -5.57 7.69 -11.24
C PRO A 27 -4.91 8.79 -10.43
N VAL A 28 -4.36 8.46 -9.26
CA VAL A 28 -3.72 9.46 -8.41
C VAL A 28 -2.61 10.16 -9.16
N PHE A 29 -1.79 9.41 -9.89
CA PHE A 29 -0.67 10.02 -10.61
C PHE A 29 -1.08 10.68 -11.91
N GLY A 30 -2.24 10.31 -12.47
CA GLY A 30 -2.66 10.83 -13.76
C GLY A 30 -3.69 11.93 -13.69
N GLU A 31 -4.60 11.84 -12.74
CA GLU A 31 -5.78 12.71 -12.73
C GLU A 31 -5.72 13.87 -11.75
N GLU A 32 -5.15 13.61 -10.57
CA GLU A 32 -5.18 14.60 -9.51
C GLU A 32 -4.21 15.75 -9.75
N GLU A 33 -3.20 15.50 -10.55
CA GLU A 33 -2.19 16.52 -10.87
C GLU A 33 -1.58 17.15 -9.63
N LYS A 34 -1.45 16.35 -8.56
CA LYS A 34 -0.80 16.82 -7.35
C LYS A 34 0.70 17.00 -7.60
N THR A 35 1.27 18.00 -6.92
CA THR A 35 2.71 18.16 -6.97
C THR A 35 3.38 17.15 -6.06
N ILE A 36 4.70 16.99 -6.23
CA ILE A 36 5.48 16.13 -5.35
C ILE A 36 5.34 16.58 -3.91
N GLU A 37 5.36 17.89 -3.69
CA GLU A 37 5.22 18.44 -2.35
C GLU A 37 3.88 18.09 -1.73
N GLN A 38 2.83 18.04 -2.52
CA GLN A 38 1.51 17.68 -2.01
C GLN A 38 1.44 16.22 -1.59
N TYR A 39 2.05 15.31 -2.38
CA TYR A 39 2.09 13.91 -2.00
C TYR A 39 2.85 13.70 -0.71
N ILE A 40 3.98 14.39 -0.56
CA ILE A 40 4.78 14.28 0.66
C ILE A 40 4.02 14.88 1.83
N SER A 41 3.37 16.01 1.63
CA SER A 41 2.60 16.68 2.67
C SER A 41 1.45 15.79 3.15
N ASP A 42 0.79 15.10 2.23
CA ASP A 42 -0.32 14.22 2.59
C ASP A 42 0.13 13.04 3.43
N ALA A 43 1.34 12.55 3.21
CA ALA A 43 1.86 11.39 3.94
C ALA A 43 2.51 11.77 5.27
N THR A 44 3.04 12.99 5.36
CA THR A 44 3.85 13.41 6.50
C THR A 44 3.17 13.20 7.85
N PRO A 45 1.89 13.55 8.03
CA PRO A 45 1.25 13.38 9.35
C PRO A 45 1.21 11.93 9.83
N TYR A 46 1.40 10.97 8.93
CA TYR A 46 1.24 9.55 9.25
C TYR A 46 2.56 8.81 9.34
N LEU A 47 3.69 9.49 9.07
CA LEU A 47 5.00 8.82 9.00
C LEU A 47 5.43 8.20 10.31
N HIS A 48 4.92 8.70 11.43
CA HIS A 48 5.32 8.21 12.74
C HIS A 48 4.54 6.97 13.18
N HIS A 49 3.53 6.57 12.44
CA HIS A 49 2.70 5.45 12.86
C HIS A 49 3.39 4.11 12.63
N SER A 50 3.30 3.25 13.64
CA SER A 50 3.65 1.84 13.48
C SER A 50 2.51 1.12 12.76
N CYS A 51 2.74 -0.16 12.42
CA CYS A 51 1.67 -0.97 11.87
C CYS A 51 0.43 -0.94 12.78
N GLU A 52 0.65 -1.10 14.08
CA GLU A 52 -0.45 -1.14 15.04
C GLU A 52 -1.13 0.21 15.21
N SER A 53 -0.33 1.25 15.43
CA SER A 53 -0.93 2.57 15.67
C SER A 53 -1.61 3.12 14.42
N ALA A 54 -1.14 2.74 13.26
CA ALA A 54 -1.81 3.14 12.00
C ALA A 54 -3.17 2.47 11.90
N TRP A 55 -3.26 1.20 12.27
CA TRP A 55 -4.54 0.49 12.26
C TRP A 55 -5.51 1.15 13.22
N ASP A 56 -5.04 1.50 14.42
CA ASP A 56 -5.88 2.18 15.40
C ASP A 56 -6.30 3.57 14.92
N ALA A 57 -5.36 4.31 14.33
CA ALA A 57 -5.65 5.65 13.84
C ALA A 57 -6.65 5.64 12.70
N SER A 58 -6.70 4.55 11.94
CA SER A 58 -7.68 4.41 10.87
C SER A 58 -9.07 4.01 11.39
N GLY A 59 -9.24 3.91 12.70
CA GLY A 59 -10.49 3.47 13.30
C GLY A 59 -10.75 2.00 13.10
N GLN A 60 -9.70 1.24 12.83
CA GLN A 60 -9.77 -0.20 12.53
C GLN A 60 -10.66 -0.46 11.32
N ASP A 61 -10.64 0.48 10.40
CA ASP A 61 -11.42 0.42 9.16
C ASP A 61 -10.46 0.12 8.02
N ALA A 62 -10.76 -0.96 7.29
CA ALA A 62 -9.87 -1.42 6.21
C ALA A 62 -9.70 -0.37 5.11
N GLU A 63 -10.76 0.33 4.77
CA GLU A 63 -10.69 1.33 3.71
C GLU A 63 -9.80 2.51 4.11
N GLU A 64 -9.93 2.95 5.35
CA GLU A 64 -9.10 4.05 5.85
C GLU A 64 -7.66 3.62 5.96
N TYR A 65 -7.42 2.38 6.37
CA TYR A 65 -6.07 1.85 6.47
C TYR A 65 -5.42 1.78 5.08
N VAL A 66 -6.16 1.31 4.09
CA VAL A 66 -5.65 1.26 2.71
C VAL A 66 -5.39 2.68 2.19
N ALA A 67 -6.24 3.62 2.52
CA ALA A 67 -6.02 5.02 2.12
C ALA A 67 -4.70 5.54 2.69
N MET A 68 -4.39 5.20 3.94
CA MET A 68 -3.13 5.59 4.56
C MET A 68 -1.96 4.92 3.85
N ILE A 69 -2.07 3.63 3.54
CA ILE A 69 -1.04 2.91 2.81
C ILE A 69 -0.79 3.57 1.46
N ASN A 70 -1.85 3.97 0.77
CA ASN A 70 -1.72 4.59 -0.54
C ASN A 70 -0.98 5.93 -0.50
N ARG A 71 -1.10 6.66 0.60
CA ARG A 71 -0.31 7.88 0.75
C ARG A 71 1.19 7.56 0.77
N PHE A 72 1.55 6.48 1.45
CA PHE A 72 2.95 6.06 1.47
C PHE A 72 3.40 5.51 0.13
N VAL A 73 2.51 4.81 -0.58
CA VAL A 73 2.84 4.28 -1.91
C VAL A 73 3.24 5.42 -2.84
N ALA A 74 2.51 6.53 -2.81
CA ALA A 74 2.83 7.68 -3.64
C ALA A 74 4.24 8.20 -3.34
N VAL A 75 4.59 8.29 -2.06
CA VAL A 75 5.92 8.76 -1.67
C VAL A 75 7.01 7.78 -2.10
N VAL A 76 6.73 6.49 -1.99
CA VAL A 76 7.68 5.47 -2.42
C VAL A 76 7.94 5.57 -3.92
N PHE A 77 6.90 5.78 -4.71
CA PHE A 77 7.06 5.95 -6.16
C PHE A 77 7.90 7.18 -6.48
N ILE A 78 7.76 8.25 -5.69
CA ILE A 78 8.56 9.46 -5.89
C ILE A 78 10.03 9.20 -5.56
N ASN A 79 10.28 8.43 -4.51
CA ASN A 79 11.64 8.22 -4.01
C ASN A 79 12.40 7.10 -4.74
N HIS A 80 11.69 6.23 -5.43
CA HIS A 80 12.29 5.10 -6.13
C HIS A 80 12.03 5.21 -7.62
N ASP A 81 12.97 4.71 -8.40
CA ASP A 81 12.86 4.76 -9.86
C ASP A 81 12.24 3.45 -10.36
N PHE A 82 10.97 3.24 -10.00
CA PHE A 82 10.26 2.07 -10.47
C PHE A 82 9.86 2.23 -11.94
N ASP A 83 9.82 1.11 -12.64
CA ASP A 83 9.38 1.10 -14.04
C ASP A 83 7.85 1.07 -14.07
N ILE A 84 7.26 2.25 -13.92
CA ILE A 84 5.81 2.40 -13.90
C ILE A 84 5.19 1.97 -15.23
N GLN A 85 5.90 2.24 -16.32
CA GLN A 85 5.39 1.88 -17.65
C GLN A 85 5.31 0.37 -17.80
N ARG A 86 6.29 -0.34 -17.27
CA ARG A 86 6.27 -1.79 -17.29
C ARG A 86 5.06 -2.34 -16.56
N LEU A 87 4.73 -1.72 -15.43
CA LEU A 87 3.55 -2.11 -14.67
C LEU A 87 2.27 -1.82 -15.46
N ALA A 88 2.20 -0.62 -16.05
CA ALA A 88 1.00 -0.22 -16.81
C ALA A 88 0.78 -1.13 -18.01
N ASP A 89 1.87 -1.59 -18.63
CA ASP A 89 1.78 -2.45 -19.82
C ASP A 89 1.63 -3.92 -19.47
N ALA A 90 1.78 -4.29 -18.22
CA ALA A 90 1.69 -5.70 -17.82
C ALA A 90 0.26 -6.21 -17.97
N PRO A 91 0.11 -7.52 -18.23
CA PRO A 91 -1.22 -8.11 -18.26
C PRO A 91 -1.94 -7.90 -16.94
N GLU A 92 -3.26 -7.82 -17.01
CA GLU A 92 -4.05 -7.57 -15.81
C GLU A 92 -3.79 -8.60 -14.73
N ALA A 93 -3.59 -9.86 -15.12
CA ALA A 93 -3.29 -10.92 -14.17
C ALA A 93 -2.00 -10.65 -13.41
N ASP A 94 -1.00 -10.09 -14.09
CA ASP A 94 0.29 -9.78 -13.45
C ASP A 94 0.15 -8.59 -12.52
N GLN A 95 -0.63 -7.58 -12.91
CA GLN A 95 -0.91 -6.44 -12.05
C GLN A 95 -1.62 -6.88 -10.78
N GLU A 96 -2.58 -7.79 -10.93
CA GLU A 96 -3.31 -8.35 -9.80
C GLU A 96 -2.36 -9.09 -8.86
N GLN A 97 -1.47 -9.90 -9.45
CA GLN A 97 -0.51 -10.67 -8.69
C GLN A 97 0.41 -9.77 -7.88
N LEU A 98 0.85 -8.67 -8.48
CA LEU A 98 1.70 -7.72 -7.78
C LEU A 98 0.96 -7.10 -6.60
N ARG A 99 -0.32 -6.76 -6.79
CA ARG A 99 -1.11 -6.18 -5.70
C ARG A 99 -1.28 -7.16 -4.56
N VAL A 100 -1.58 -8.41 -4.88
CA VAL A 100 -1.74 -9.44 -3.85
C VAL A 100 -0.44 -9.62 -3.08
N LEU A 101 0.67 -9.72 -3.80
CA LEU A 101 1.98 -9.89 -3.17
C LEU A 101 2.31 -8.72 -2.27
N PHE A 102 2.05 -7.51 -2.74
CA PHE A 102 2.32 -6.30 -1.97
C PHE A 102 1.57 -6.31 -0.63
N TYR A 103 0.28 -6.58 -0.66
CA TYR A 103 -0.51 -6.56 0.57
C TYR A 103 -0.21 -7.75 1.47
N ASP A 104 0.11 -8.90 0.89
CA ASP A 104 0.53 -10.04 1.69
C ASP A 104 1.84 -9.75 2.43
N GLU A 105 2.78 -9.09 1.75
CA GLU A 105 4.05 -8.70 2.36
C GLU A 105 3.82 -7.74 3.52
N ILE A 106 2.96 -6.76 3.33
CA ILE A 106 2.63 -5.83 4.42
C ILE A 106 2.08 -6.62 5.60
N GLY A 107 1.15 -7.52 5.33
CA GLY A 107 0.55 -8.32 6.39
C GLY A 107 1.56 -9.15 7.15
N GLU A 108 2.47 -9.80 6.43
CA GLU A 108 3.47 -10.65 7.06
C GLU A 108 4.46 -9.83 7.89
N ARG A 109 4.92 -8.71 7.34
CA ARG A 109 5.91 -7.88 8.04
C ARG A 109 5.32 -7.24 9.29
N CYS A 110 4.08 -6.77 9.21
CA CYS A 110 3.43 -6.19 10.37
C CYS A 110 3.06 -7.24 11.40
N ALA A 111 2.72 -8.46 10.97
CA ALA A 111 2.43 -9.54 11.90
C ALA A 111 3.70 -9.97 12.64
N ALA A 112 4.85 -9.91 11.96
CA ALA A 112 6.12 -10.26 12.59
C ALA A 112 6.52 -9.21 13.63
N ASP A 113 6.21 -7.94 13.40
CA ASP A 113 6.56 -6.87 14.32
C ASP A 113 5.59 -5.71 14.13
N SER A 114 4.57 -5.65 14.95
CA SER A 114 3.51 -4.64 14.84
C SER A 114 4.00 -3.24 15.20
N GLN A 115 5.19 -3.12 15.77
CA GLN A 115 5.76 -1.83 16.14
C GLN A 115 6.63 -1.22 15.04
N LYS A 116 6.84 -1.94 13.94
CA LYS A 116 7.56 -1.37 12.81
C LYS A 116 6.78 -0.20 12.24
N LEU A 117 7.52 0.80 11.74
CA LEU A 117 6.90 1.93 11.07
C LEU A 117 6.21 1.47 9.80
N LEU A 118 4.94 1.81 9.66
CA LEU A 118 4.17 1.37 8.50
C LEU A 118 4.77 1.89 7.20
N ALA A 119 5.27 3.14 7.20
CA ALA A 119 5.87 3.71 5.99
C ALA A 119 7.04 2.84 5.49
N GLY A 120 7.90 2.38 6.40
CA GLY A 120 9.01 1.50 6.02
C GLY A 120 8.54 0.14 5.55
N VAL A 121 7.49 -0.39 6.17
CA VAL A 121 6.92 -1.66 5.74
C VAL A 121 6.37 -1.53 4.32
N VAL A 122 5.67 -0.43 4.04
CA VAL A 122 5.12 -0.19 2.69
C VAL A 122 6.25 -0.10 1.68
N GLU A 123 7.30 0.64 2.00
CA GLU A 123 8.43 0.80 1.09
C GLU A 123 9.08 -0.56 0.78
N ASN A 124 9.41 -1.32 1.82
CA ASN A 124 10.08 -2.60 1.63
C ASN A 124 9.19 -3.61 0.89
N SER A 125 7.90 -3.58 1.17
CA SER A 125 6.97 -4.50 0.51
C SER A 125 6.80 -4.15 -0.97
N LEU A 126 6.78 -2.87 -1.29
CA LEU A 126 6.63 -2.45 -2.68
C LEU A 126 7.89 -2.74 -3.48
N VAL A 127 9.06 -2.48 -2.89
CA VAL A 127 10.32 -2.81 -3.55
C VAL A 127 10.40 -4.31 -3.84
N HIS A 128 10.05 -5.13 -2.85
CA HIS A 128 10.06 -6.58 -3.04
C HIS A 128 9.09 -7.00 -4.14
N ALA A 129 7.90 -6.44 -4.15
CA ALA A 129 6.90 -6.80 -5.16
C ALA A 129 7.39 -6.49 -6.57
N PHE A 130 8.04 -5.34 -6.75
CA PHE A 130 8.59 -4.99 -8.07
C PHE A 130 9.78 -5.86 -8.44
N ASP A 131 10.56 -6.28 -7.46
CA ASP A 131 11.73 -7.12 -7.73
C ASP A 131 11.35 -8.49 -8.27
N VAL A 132 10.22 -9.04 -7.83
CA VAL A 132 9.81 -10.37 -8.26
C VAL A 132 8.85 -10.33 -9.45
N MET A 133 8.54 -9.16 -9.92
CA MET A 133 7.73 -8.98 -11.11
C MET A 133 8.57 -9.18 -12.38
#